data_c345889e5c57ebf98a01da507ad24978
#
_entry.id   c345889e5c57ebf98a01da507ad24978
#
_cell.length_a   1.000
_cell.length_b   1.000
_cell.length_c   1.000
_cell.angle_alpha   90.00
_cell.angle_beta   90.00
_cell.angle_gamma   90.00
#
_symmetry.space_group_name_H-M   'P 1'
#
loop_
_entity.id
_entity.type
_entity.pdbx_description
1 polymer ?
#
loop_
_entity_poly.entity_id
_entity_poly.type
_entity_poly.pdbx_seq_one_letter_code
_entity_poly.pdbx_strand_id
1 'polypeptide(L)'
;MPREIITLQCGQCGNQIGMEFWKQLCLEHGISKEGTLEEFATAGGDRKDVFFYQADDEQYIPRALLFDLEPRVLNHVQQTLPRLFNQENIYQHPSGGGAGNNWAMGYSMAEHVQEELMEMIDREADGSESLEGFLVCHSIAGGTGSGMGSFLLERLNDHFPKKLIQTYSVFPNQADSSDVVVQPYNSLLTLKRLTLNADAVVVLGDGPPHCPANHHLLQHHCHLHPTSSTPATSTSDNTALNRIATERMHIDNPSVEQINSLVSTVMAASTNTLRFPGYMNNDLIGLVSSLIPTPRLHFLMTGYTPLSYSDEAGEAATLVRKTSVMDVMRRLLQTKNIMVSCATRKARAIPPRNSAHFGAILRRIAARNSARGF
;
A
#
# COMPACT_ATOMS: atom_id res chain seq x y z
N MET A 1 0.94 20.52 17.45
CA MET A 1 1.07 19.22 18.11
C MET A 1 1.64 18.27 17.10
N PRO A 2 2.64 17.48 17.44
CA PRO A 2 3.13 16.44 16.58
C PRO A 2 1.95 15.51 16.24
N ARG A 3 1.91 15.01 15.02
CA ARG A 3 0.92 14.02 14.55
C ARG A 3 1.71 12.85 14.05
N GLU A 4 2.07 12.00 14.99
CA GLU A 4 2.99 10.93 14.76
C GLU A 4 2.31 9.77 14.05
N ILE A 5 3.05 9.09 13.17
CA ILE A 5 2.58 7.96 12.41
C ILE A 5 3.55 6.80 12.62
N ILE A 6 3.02 5.67 13.06
CA ILE A 6 3.80 4.44 13.22
C ILE A 6 3.62 3.59 11.96
N THR A 7 4.74 3.16 11.39
CA THR A 7 4.75 2.34 10.18
C THR A 7 4.95 0.87 10.53
N LEU A 8 4.02 0.00 10.13
CA LEU A 8 4.12 -1.45 10.28
C LEU A 8 4.45 -2.08 8.92
N GLN A 9 5.50 -2.87 8.86
CA GLN A 9 5.97 -3.53 7.64
C GLN A 9 5.82 -5.03 7.81
N CYS A 10 4.95 -5.65 7.02
CA CYS A 10 4.59 -7.05 7.20
C CYS A 10 5.03 -7.92 6.02
N GLY A 11 5.87 -8.92 6.30
CA GLY A 11 6.35 -9.90 5.35
C GLY A 11 7.40 -9.35 4.37
N GLN A 12 7.86 -10.19 3.46
CA GLN A 12 8.94 -9.87 2.54
C GLN A 12 8.67 -8.59 1.74
N CYS A 13 7.52 -8.50 1.08
CA CYS A 13 7.18 -7.37 0.22
C CYS A 13 7.05 -6.07 1.03
N GLY A 14 6.37 -6.12 2.19
CA GLY A 14 6.19 -4.96 3.05
C GLY A 14 7.51 -4.42 3.59
N ASN A 15 8.43 -5.29 4.00
CA ASN A 15 9.75 -4.91 4.49
C ASN A 15 10.66 -4.36 3.39
N GLN A 16 10.59 -4.92 2.17
CA GLN A 16 11.37 -4.41 1.04
C GLN A 16 10.90 -3.01 0.60
N ILE A 17 9.60 -2.80 0.47
CA ILE A 17 9.04 -1.49 0.14
C ILE A 17 9.32 -0.49 1.27
N GLY A 18 9.15 -0.91 2.51
CA GLY A 18 9.44 -0.08 3.67
C GLY A 18 10.91 0.35 3.72
N MET A 19 11.85 -0.54 3.41
CA MET A 19 13.27 -0.20 3.33
C MET A 19 13.53 0.93 2.32
N GLU A 20 12.97 0.85 1.11
CA GLU A 20 13.12 1.90 0.11
C GLU A 20 12.40 3.20 0.52
N PHE A 21 11.23 3.09 1.16
CA PHE A 21 10.53 4.25 1.72
C PHE A 21 11.37 4.99 2.76
N TRP A 22 11.99 4.28 3.69
CA TRP A 22 12.86 4.89 4.70
C TRP A 22 14.14 5.49 4.11
N LYS A 23 14.74 4.86 3.11
CA LYS A 23 15.85 5.45 2.34
C LYS A 23 15.44 6.79 1.72
N GLN A 24 14.27 6.83 1.11
CA GLN A 24 13.74 8.05 0.48
C GLN A 24 13.46 9.14 1.53
N LEU A 25 12.83 8.79 2.66
CA LEU A 25 12.58 9.74 3.74
C LEU A 25 13.87 10.30 4.33
N CYS A 26 14.85 9.45 4.57
CA CYS A 26 16.17 9.88 5.07
C CYS A 26 16.82 10.87 4.12
N LEU A 27 16.78 10.62 2.80
CA LEU A 27 17.30 11.54 1.79
C LEU A 27 16.56 12.88 1.80
N GLU A 28 15.22 12.87 1.88
CA GLU A 28 14.41 14.09 1.87
C GLU A 28 14.57 14.94 3.12
N HIS A 29 14.84 14.33 4.27
CA HIS A 29 15.04 15.01 5.55
C HIS A 29 16.51 15.27 5.90
N GLY A 30 17.45 14.85 5.05
CA GLY A 30 18.89 14.98 5.30
C GLY A 30 19.37 14.18 6.51
N ILE A 31 18.83 12.96 6.66
CA ILE A 31 19.26 12.02 7.70
C ILE A 31 20.20 11.00 7.07
N SER A 32 21.38 10.81 7.67
CA SER A 32 22.35 9.83 7.21
C SER A 32 21.85 8.39 7.43
N LYS A 33 22.53 7.41 6.84
CA LYS A 33 22.21 5.97 7.05
C LYS A 33 22.41 5.52 8.50
N GLU A 34 23.12 6.31 9.30
CA GLU A 34 23.37 6.06 10.72
C GLU A 34 22.38 6.81 11.63
N GLY A 35 21.43 7.56 11.07
CA GLY A 35 20.44 8.34 11.83
C GLY A 35 20.91 9.73 12.23
N THR A 36 22.10 10.16 11.85
CA THR A 36 22.62 11.50 12.17
C THR A 36 22.12 12.53 11.16
N LEU A 37 21.84 13.76 11.63
CA LEU A 37 21.39 14.84 10.77
C LEU A 37 22.58 15.47 10.05
N GLU A 38 22.44 15.71 8.76
CA GLU A 38 23.42 16.42 7.94
C GLU A 38 23.35 17.94 8.18
N GLU A 39 24.47 18.65 8.04
CA GLU A 39 24.57 20.08 8.37
C GLU A 39 23.56 20.97 7.62
N PHE A 40 23.28 20.66 6.34
CA PHE A 40 22.32 21.44 5.54
C PHE A 40 20.87 21.27 6.01
N ALA A 41 20.54 20.18 6.70
CA ALA A 41 19.19 19.88 7.14
C ALA A 41 18.88 20.46 8.54
N THR A 42 19.86 21.04 9.22
CA THR A 42 19.72 21.61 10.57
C THR A 42 18.81 22.85 10.58
N ALA A 43 18.82 23.63 9.51
CA ALA A 43 18.01 24.85 9.37
C ALA A 43 16.61 24.62 8.77
N GLY A 44 16.24 23.37 8.50
CA GLY A 44 14.97 22.99 7.90
C GLY A 44 13.78 23.19 8.84
N GLY A 45 12.68 23.71 8.32
CA GLY A 45 11.39 23.79 9.03
C GLY A 45 10.52 22.55 8.84
N ASP A 46 11.10 21.42 8.47
CA ASP A 46 10.42 20.17 8.22
C ASP A 46 10.07 19.44 9.52
N ARG A 47 8.98 18.69 9.47
CA ARG A 47 8.45 17.94 10.60
C ARG A 47 8.97 16.51 10.58
N LYS A 48 10.19 16.32 11.09
CA LYS A 48 10.80 15.00 11.25
C LYS A 48 10.08 14.15 12.29
N ASP A 49 9.49 14.81 13.29
CA ASP A 49 8.75 14.23 14.41
C ASP A 49 7.59 13.31 14.00
N VAL A 50 7.03 13.49 12.79
CA VAL A 50 5.93 12.67 12.27
C VAL A 50 6.35 11.20 12.09
N PHE A 51 7.52 10.96 11.51
CA PHE A 51 8.00 9.61 11.17
C PHE A 51 9.23 9.17 11.97
N PHE A 52 9.93 10.10 12.59
CA PHE A 52 11.12 9.82 13.37
C PHE A 52 10.94 10.29 14.82
N TYR A 53 11.62 9.63 15.72
CA TYR A 53 11.87 10.18 17.04
C TYR A 53 13.37 10.39 17.25
N GLN A 54 13.72 11.33 18.08
CA GLN A 54 15.11 11.63 18.40
C GLN A 54 15.48 10.89 19.67
N ALA A 55 16.52 10.06 19.59
CA ALA A 55 17.11 9.39 20.74
C ALA A 55 18.03 10.34 21.53
N ASP A 56 18.44 9.92 22.72
CA ASP A 56 19.32 10.69 23.60
C ASP A 56 20.67 11.03 22.94
N ASP A 57 21.12 10.22 21.99
CA ASP A 57 22.36 10.40 21.21
C ASP A 57 22.21 11.35 20.01
N GLU A 58 21.13 12.14 19.96
CA GLU A 58 20.77 13.00 18.84
C GLU A 58 20.51 12.25 17.51
N GLN A 59 20.39 10.93 17.55
CA GLN A 59 20.07 10.12 16.38
C GLN A 59 18.55 10.13 16.13
N TYR A 60 18.20 10.21 14.84
CA TYR A 60 16.82 10.07 14.39
C TYR A 60 16.52 8.61 14.07
N ILE A 61 15.55 8.05 14.77
CA ILE A 61 15.14 6.65 14.66
C ILE A 61 13.75 6.60 14.03
N PRO A 62 13.52 5.79 12.98
CA PRO A 62 12.22 5.59 12.38
C PRO A 62 11.18 5.03 13.37
N ARG A 63 9.96 5.58 13.35
CA ARG A 63 8.81 5.00 14.02
C ARG A 63 8.29 3.83 13.20
N ALA A 64 9.05 2.75 13.17
CA ALA A 64 8.80 1.59 12.32
C ALA A 64 8.89 0.29 13.09
N LEU A 65 7.95 -0.58 12.82
CA LEU A 65 7.89 -1.96 13.32
C LEU A 65 8.00 -2.91 12.13
N LEU A 66 8.98 -3.79 12.17
CA LEU A 66 9.29 -4.74 11.12
C LEU A 66 8.89 -6.14 11.56
N PHE A 67 7.93 -6.73 10.86
CA PHE A 67 7.41 -8.05 11.17
C PHE A 67 7.64 -9.02 10.01
N ASP A 68 8.34 -10.11 10.25
CA ASP A 68 8.45 -11.21 9.29
C ASP A 68 8.58 -12.56 9.99
N LEU A 69 8.11 -13.59 9.32
CA LEU A 69 8.28 -14.98 9.74
C LEU A 69 9.58 -15.59 9.23
N GLU A 70 10.22 -14.94 8.25
CA GLU A 70 11.50 -15.35 7.67
C GLU A 70 12.61 -14.34 7.96
N PRO A 71 13.82 -14.78 8.34
CA PRO A 71 14.92 -13.88 8.70
C PRO A 71 15.58 -13.19 7.50
N ARG A 72 15.44 -13.74 6.31
CA ARG A 72 16.22 -13.35 5.14
C ARG A 72 16.10 -11.87 4.80
N VAL A 73 14.87 -11.35 4.76
CA VAL A 73 14.63 -9.96 4.36
C VAL A 73 15.01 -9.01 5.48
N LEU A 74 14.68 -9.32 6.72
CA LEU A 74 15.04 -8.52 7.90
C LEU A 74 16.57 -8.37 8.03
N ASN A 75 17.32 -9.46 7.84
CA ASN A 75 18.78 -9.42 7.84
C ASN A 75 19.32 -8.51 6.70
N HIS A 76 18.69 -8.53 5.52
CA HIS A 76 19.07 -7.64 4.43
C HIS A 76 18.80 -6.18 4.76
N VAL A 77 17.67 -5.86 5.39
CA VAL A 77 17.34 -4.50 5.84
C VAL A 77 18.38 -4.01 6.86
N GLN A 78 18.70 -4.83 7.84
CA GLN A 78 19.72 -4.50 8.86
C GLN A 78 21.13 -4.32 8.28
N GLN A 79 21.50 -5.07 7.25
CA GLN A 79 22.78 -4.91 6.54
C GLN A 79 22.81 -3.63 5.69
N THR A 80 21.68 -3.26 5.09
CA THR A 80 21.59 -2.09 4.20
C THR A 80 21.51 -0.78 4.96
N LEU A 81 20.80 -0.76 6.09
CA LEU A 81 20.58 0.38 6.97
C LEU A 81 21.00 0.02 8.40
N PRO A 82 22.30 -0.17 8.64
CA PRO A 82 22.82 -0.53 9.94
C PRO A 82 22.57 0.64 10.91
N ARG A 83 22.08 0.33 12.11
CA ARG A 83 21.83 1.30 13.20
C ARG A 83 20.69 2.30 12.99
N LEU A 84 19.99 2.27 11.85
CA LEU A 84 18.85 3.17 11.64
C LEU A 84 17.63 2.74 12.47
N PHE A 85 17.35 1.42 12.48
CA PHE A 85 16.18 0.88 13.18
C PHE A 85 16.52 0.42 14.59
N ASN A 86 15.59 0.65 15.52
CA ASN A 86 15.65 0.05 16.83
C ASN A 86 15.52 -1.48 16.72
N GLN A 87 16.46 -2.22 17.31
CA GLN A 87 16.46 -3.68 17.27
C GLN A 87 15.24 -4.29 17.97
N GLU A 88 14.71 -3.61 18.97
CA GLU A 88 13.50 -4.04 19.69
C GLU A 88 12.23 -3.93 18.86
N ASN A 89 12.28 -3.18 17.75
CA ASN A 89 11.16 -2.99 16.82
C ASN A 89 11.19 -3.98 15.64
N ILE A 90 12.06 -4.98 15.71
CA ILE A 90 12.20 -6.01 14.67
C ILE A 90 11.78 -7.35 15.23
N TYR A 91 10.64 -7.85 14.75
CA TYR A 91 10.14 -9.18 15.09
C TYR A 91 10.51 -10.19 14.02
N GLN A 92 11.18 -11.24 14.45
CA GLN A 92 11.51 -12.40 13.64
C GLN A 92 11.03 -13.67 14.32
N HIS A 93 10.22 -14.46 13.64
CA HIS A 93 9.74 -15.71 14.24
C HIS A 93 10.88 -16.71 14.46
N PRO A 94 11.00 -17.33 15.65
CA PRO A 94 12.12 -18.20 16.00
C PRO A 94 12.29 -19.42 15.09
N SER A 95 11.18 -19.95 14.52
CA SER A 95 11.26 -21.11 13.62
C SER A 95 11.83 -20.78 12.24
N GLY A 96 11.80 -19.51 11.82
CA GLY A 96 12.31 -19.05 10.51
C GLY A 96 11.66 -19.69 9.27
N GLY A 97 10.59 -20.43 9.43
CA GLY A 97 9.98 -21.27 8.38
C GLY A 97 9.02 -20.54 7.43
N GLY A 98 8.70 -19.27 7.68
CA GLY A 98 7.73 -18.53 6.89
C GLY A 98 6.31 -19.11 6.92
N ALA A 99 5.39 -18.50 6.18
CA ALA A 99 4.00 -18.95 6.07
C ALA A 99 3.71 -19.83 4.83
N GLY A 100 4.73 -20.20 4.05
CA GLY A 100 4.58 -21.03 2.85
C GLY A 100 3.55 -20.51 1.85
N ASN A 101 3.46 -19.20 1.65
CA ASN A 101 2.46 -18.53 0.81
C ASN A 101 1.00 -18.87 1.19
N ASN A 102 0.72 -19.23 2.44
CA ASN A 102 -0.60 -19.59 2.93
C ASN A 102 -1.09 -18.54 3.94
N TRP A 103 -2.21 -17.90 3.61
CA TRP A 103 -2.85 -16.90 4.48
C TRP A 103 -3.20 -17.44 5.86
N ALA A 104 -3.81 -18.64 5.90
CA ALA A 104 -4.24 -19.25 7.16
C ALA A 104 -3.05 -19.56 8.09
N MET A 105 -1.93 -20.00 7.52
CA MET A 105 -0.71 -20.23 8.27
C MET A 105 -0.14 -18.95 8.85
N GLY A 106 -0.03 -17.88 8.02
CA GLY A 106 0.42 -16.58 8.47
C GLY A 106 -0.48 -15.97 9.55
N TYR A 107 -1.79 -16.12 9.42
CA TYR A 107 -2.78 -15.66 10.41
C TYR A 107 -2.65 -16.42 11.74
N SER A 108 -2.61 -17.75 11.69
CA SER A 108 -2.49 -18.60 12.89
C SER A 108 -1.15 -18.37 13.62
N MET A 109 -0.05 -18.23 12.88
CA MET A 109 1.25 -17.91 13.48
C MET A 109 1.24 -16.55 14.18
N ALA A 110 0.61 -15.54 13.58
CA ALA A 110 0.44 -14.24 14.21
C ALA A 110 -0.44 -14.29 15.47
N GLU A 111 -1.49 -15.13 15.46
CA GLU A 111 -2.35 -15.35 16.62
C GLU A 111 -1.58 -15.96 17.81
N HIS A 112 -0.67 -16.89 17.54
CA HIS A 112 0.16 -17.51 18.60
C HIS A 112 1.14 -16.53 19.24
N VAL A 113 1.60 -15.53 18.52
CA VAL A 113 2.57 -14.53 19.00
C VAL A 113 1.92 -13.16 19.23
N GLN A 114 0.61 -13.14 19.37
CA GLN A 114 -0.18 -11.90 19.52
C GLN A 114 0.34 -11.00 20.62
N GLU A 115 0.66 -11.54 21.81
CA GLU A 115 1.08 -10.75 22.96
C GLU A 115 2.38 -10.00 22.67
N GLU A 116 3.36 -10.67 22.06
CA GLU A 116 4.65 -10.09 21.72
C GLU A 116 4.51 -8.98 20.65
N LEU A 117 3.69 -9.23 19.60
CA LEU A 117 3.43 -8.24 18.56
C LEU A 117 2.72 -6.99 19.10
N MET A 118 1.72 -7.19 19.96
CA MET A 118 0.98 -6.07 20.55
C MET A 118 1.83 -5.29 21.56
N GLU A 119 2.67 -5.96 22.34
CA GLU A 119 3.61 -5.28 23.26
C GLU A 119 4.58 -4.36 22.51
N MET A 120 5.08 -4.79 21.34
CA MET A 120 5.93 -3.95 20.50
C MET A 120 5.18 -2.72 19.97
N ILE A 121 3.92 -2.90 19.54
CA ILE A 121 3.08 -1.80 19.04
C ILE A 121 2.73 -0.84 20.17
N ASP A 122 2.34 -1.34 21.34
CA ASP A 122 1.98 -0.52 22.49
C ASP A 122 3.18 0.30 22.97
N ARG A 123 4.37 -0.29 23.03
CA ARG A 123 5.60 0.42 23.39
C ARG A 123 5.89 1.59 22.46
N GLU A 124 5.75 1.41 21.14
CA GLU A 124 5.97 2.48 20.17
C GLU A 124 4.84 3.53 20.23
N ALA A 125 3.62 3.10 20.51
CA ALA A 125 2.47 4.01 20.68
C ALA A 125 2.60 4.85 21.95
N ASP A 126 3.06 4.27 23.06
CA ASP A 126 3.30 4.97 24.34
C ASP A 126 4.47 5.96 24.23
N GLY A 127 5.46 5.66 23.36
CA GLY A 127 6.55 6.58 23.02
C GLY A 127 6.15 7.77 22.15
N SER A 128 4.88 7.83 21.72
CA SER A 128 4.34 8.90 20.88
C SER A 128 3.51 9.87 21.72
N GLU A 129 3.76 11.20 21.60
CA GLU A 129 2.99 12.21 22.33
C GLU A 129 1.55 12.39 21.78
N SER A 130 1.40 12.29 20.46
CA SER A 130 0.11 12.48 19.78
C SER A 130 0.01 11.59 18.54
N LEU A 131 -0.13 10.30 18.76
CA LEU A 131 -0.30 9.32 17.68
C LEU A 131 -1.54 9.67 16.84
N GLU A 132 -1.37 9.87 15.54
CA GLU A 132 -2.46 10.09 14.59
C GLU A 132 -3.01 8.77 14.04
N GLY A 133 -2.13 7.85 13.68
CA GLY A 133 -2.53 6.57 13.12
C GLY A 133 -1.38 5.66 12.73
N PHE A 134 -1.74 4.60 12.06
CA PHE A 134 -0.83 3.56 11.60
C PHE A 134 -0.79 3.49 10.08
N LEU A 135 0.40 3.22 9.55
CA LEU A 135 0.64 3.00 8.14
C LEU A 135 1.14 1.58 7.95
N VAL A 136 0.36 0.73 7.27
CA VAL A 136 0.68 -0.69 7.12
C VAL A 136 1.11 -0.99 5.69
N CYS A 137 2.34 -1.52 5.53
CA CYS A 137 2.89 -1.94 4.25
C CYS A 137 2.88 -3.46 4.15
N HIS A 138 2.15 -4.02 3.20
CA HIS A 138 2.05 -5.46 3.03
C HIS A 138 1.65 -5.87 1.61
N SER A 139 1.84 -7.15 1.29
CA SER A 139 1.26 -7.78 0.10
C SER A 139 -0.01 -8.56 0.47
N ILE A 140 -1.01 -8.54 -0.41
CA ILE A 140 -2.25 -9.30 -0.20
C ILE A 140 -2.19 -10.75 -0.69
N ALA A 141 -1.21 -11.09 -1.51
CA ALA A 141 -1.13 -12.39 -2.20
C ALA A 141 -0.15 -13.38 -1.58
N GLY A 142 0.79 -12.91 -0.74
CA GLY A 142 1.74 -13.75 -0.02
C GLY A 142 1.11 -14.47 1.18
N GLY A 143 1.93 -15.17 1.96
CA GLY A 143 1.50 -15.83 3.21
C GLY A 143 1.59 -14.90 4.42
N THR A 144 2.80 -14.42 4.74
CA THR A 144 3.06 -13.56 5.91
C THR A 144 2.38 -12.20 5.78
N GLY A 145 2.65 -11.45 4.70
CA GLY A 145 2.08 -10.10 4.52
C GLY A 145 0.55 -10.10 4.45
N SER A 146 -0.05 -11.13 3.88
CA SER A 146 -1.51 -11.27 3.81
C SER A 146 -2.11 -11.79 5.12
N GLY A 147 -1.59 -12.89 5.69
CA GLY A 147 -2.13 -13.53 6.88
C GLY A 147 -1.85 -12.74 8.16
N MET A 148 -0.57 -12.49 8.46
CA MET A 148 -0.15 -11.68 9.61
C MET A 148 -0.63 -10.24 9.49
N GLY A 149 -0.55 -9.63 8.28
CA GLY A 149 -1.09 -8.28 8.04
C GLY A 149 -2.59 -8.19 8.31
N SER A 150 -3.37 -9.20 7.92
CA SER A 150 -4.81 -9.27 8.22
C SER A 150 -5.08 -9.38 9.72
N PHE A 151 -4.32 -10.19 10.43
CA PHE A 151 -4.42 -10.33 11.88
C PHE A 151 -4.12 -9.00 12.58
N LEU A 152 -3.02 -8.35 12.21
CA LEU A 152 -2.64 -7.05 12.78
C LEU A 152 -3.70 -5.98 12.51
N LEU A 153 -4.29 -5.94 11.31
CA LEU A 153 -5.38 -5.00 11.01
C LEU A 153 -6.58 -5.18 11.94
N GLU A 154 -6.98 -6.43 12.22
CA GLU A 154 -8.07 -6.70 13.16
C GLU A 154 -7.70 -6.25 14.58
N ARG A 155 -6.50 -6.58 15.05
CA ARG A 155 -6.05 -6.21 16.41
C ARG A 155 -5.88 -4.70 16.56
N LEU A 156 -5.30 -4.02 15.57
CA LEU A 156 -5.17 -2.56 15.59
C LEU A 156 -6.53 -1.86 15.66
N ASN A 157 -7.49 -2.31 14.86
CA ASN A 157 -8.83 -1.73 14.87
C ASN A 157 -9.56 -1.95 16.19
N ASP A 158 -9.36 -3.11 16.84
CA ASP A 158 -9.95 -3.42 18.14
C ASP A 158 -9.27 -2.66 19.27
N HIS A 159 -7.95 -2.54 19.25
CA HIS A 159 -7.16 -1.93 20.33
C HIS A 159 -7.11 -0.40 20.23
N PHE A 160 -7.02 0.13 19.00
CA PHE A 160 -6.93 1.56 18.70
C PHE A 160 -8.11 2.08 17.86
N PRO A 161 -9.37 2.01 18.32
CA PRO A 161 -10.56 2.29 17.50
C PRO A 161 -10.68 3.74 17.03
N LYS A 162 -9.90 4.67 17.61
CA LYS A 162 -9.92 6.10 17.28
C LYS A 162 -8.72 6.53 16.43
N LYS A 163 -7.81 5.61 16.09
CA LYS A 163 -6.63 5.91 15.31
C LYS A 163 -6.84 5.45 13.86
N LEU A 164 -6.33 6.23 12.92
CA LEU A 164 -6.45 5.88 11.51
C LEU A 164 -5.54 4.72 11.14
N ILE A 165 -6.05 3.83 10.31
CA ILE A 165 -5.28 2.74 9.73
C ILE A 165 -5.28 2.92 8.21
N GLN A 166 -4.15 3.40 7.70
CA GLN A 166 -3.90 3.49 6.26
C GLN A 166 -3.01 2.34 5.82
N THR A 167 -3.35 1.68 4.73
CA THR A 167 -2.55 0.58 4.19
C THR A 167 -1.99 0.90 2.81
N TYR A 168 -0.76 0.48 2.57
CA TYR A 168 -0.17 0.36 1.24
C TYR A 168 -0.12 -1.11 0.87
N SER A 169 -1.09 -1.52 0.07
CA SER A 169 -1.34 -2.92 -0.23
C SER A 169 -0.91 -3.25 -1.65
N VAL A 170 0.03 -4.18 -1.78
CA VAL A 170 0.51 -4.66 -3.08
C VAL A 170 -0.38 -5.79 -3.57
N PHE A 171 -0.98 -5.58 -4.74
CA PHE A 171 -1.86 -6.51 -5.42
C PHE A 171 -1.06 -7.35 -6.43
N PRO A 172 -1.39 -8.65 -6.56
CA PRO A 172 -0.72 -9.53 -7.51
C PRO A 172 -1.11 -9.20 -8.95
N ASN A 173 -0.22 -9.49 -9.88
CA ASN A 173 -0.52 -9.45 -11.30
C ASN A 173 -1.50 -10.58 -11.67
N GLN A 174 -2.54 -10.25 -12.45
CA GLN A 174 -3.51 -11.23 -12.93
C GLN A 174 -3.21 -11.73 -14.35
N ALA A 175 -2.36 -11.04 -15.10
CA ALA A 175 -2.03 -11.40 -16.47
C ALA A 175 -1.00 -12.54 -16.53
N ASP A 176 -0.11 -12.62 -15.55
CA ASP A 176 0.89 -13.67 -15.47
C ASP A 176 0.37 -14.88 -14.73
N SER A 177 0.70 -16.05 -15.24
CA SER A 177 0.57 -17.29 -14.49
C SER A 177 1.59 -17.28 -13.35
N SER A 178 1.15 -16.85 -12.19
CA SER A 178 1.99 -16.94 -10.98
C SER A 178 2.31 -18.39 -10.65
N ASP A 179 3.54 -18.65 -10.22
CA ASP A 179 3.97 -19.95 -9.72
C ASP A 179 3.17 -20.39 -8.46
N VAL A 180 2.52 -19.42 -7.79
CA VAL A 180 1.74 -19.65 -6.57
C VAL A 180 0.24 -19.71 -6.87
N VAL A 181 -0.31 -20.90 -6.93
CA VAL A 181 -1.73 -21.17 -7.28
C VAL A 181 -2.72 -20.60 -6.26
N VAL A 182 -2.31 -20.42 -4.99
CA VAL A 182 -3.19 -20.00 -3.88
C VAL A 182 -3.34 -18.47 -3.74
N GLN A 183 -2.67 -17.69 -4.54
CA GLN A 183 -2.73 -16.21 -4.49
C GLN A 183 -4.17 -15.64 -4.49
N PRO A 184 -5.13 -16.12 -5.31
CA PRO A 184 -6.49 -15.60 -5.30
C PRO A 184 -7.20 -15.79 -3.95
N TYR A 185 -6.94 -16.90 -3.27
CA TYR A 185 -7.53 -17.19 -1.97
C TYR A 185 -6.97 -16.26 -0.89
N ASN A 186 -5.64 -16.09 -0.85
CA ASN A 186 -4.97 -15.17 0.06
C ASN A 186 -5.49 -13.73 -0.15
N SER A 187 -5.60 -13.30 -1.41
CA SER A 187 -6.10 -11.97 -1.78
C SER A 187 -7.54 -11.75 -1.33
N LEU A 188 -8.42 -12.73 -1.53
CA LEU A 188 -9.83 -12.63 -1.14
C LEU A 188 -9.99 -12.51 0.38
N LEU A 189 -9.25 -13.32 1.14
CA LEU A 189 -9.29 -13.30 2.61
C LEU A 189 -8.76 -11.99 3.17
N THR A 190 -7.67 -11.46 2.58
CA THR A 190 -7.09 -10.17 2.96
C THR A 190 -7.99 -9.00 2.61
N LEU A 191 -8.61 -9.00 1.42
CA LEU A 191 -9.56 -7.97 1.00
C LEU A 191 -10.76 -7.86 1.94
N LYS A 192 -11.23 -8.97 2.48
CA LYS A 192 -12.28 -8.95 3.51
C LYS A 192 -11.84 -8.13 4.72
N ARG A 193 -10.61 -8.34 5.21
CA ARG A 193 -10.07 -7.61 6.37
C ARG A 193 -9.81 -6.14 6.05
N LEU A 194 -9.21 -5.86 4.91
CA LEU A 194 -9.01 -4.48 4.44
C LEU A 194 -10.32 -3.70 4.35
N THR A 195 -11.38 -4.32 3.84
CA THR A 195 -12.70 -3.67 3.72
C THR A 195 -13.36 -3.37 5.06
N LEU A 196 -13.08 -4.17 6.09
CA LEU A 196 -13.73 -4.04 7.41
C LEU A 196 -12.92 -3.20 8.39
N ASN A 197 -11.60 -3.28 8.34
CA ASN A 197 -10.71 -2.81 9.40
C ASN A 197 -9.77 -1.67 8.98
N ALA A 198 -9.58 -1.41 7.68
CA ALA A 198 -8.78 -0.28 7.24
C ALA A 198 -9.65 0.95 6.94
N ASP A 199 -9.14 2.16 7.23
CA ASP A 199 -9.79 3.42 6.91
C ASP A 199 -9.46 3.89 5.49
N ALA A 200 -8.23 3.65 5.03
CA ALA A 200 -7.78 3.95 3.69
C ALA A 200 -6.86 2.86 3.16
N VAL A 201 -7.10 2.39 1.96
CA VAL A 201 -6.27 1.38 1.29
C VAL A 201 -5.72 1.98 0.01
N VAL A 202 -4.42 2.22 -0.02
CA VAL A 202 -3.69 2.62 -1.22
C VAL A 202 -3.30 1.36 -1.98
N VAL A 203 -3.89 1.20 -3.16
CA VAL A 203 -3.66 0.03 -4.00
C VAL A 203 -2.42 0.25 -4.86
N LEU A 204 -1.50 -0.69 -4.79
CA LEU A 204 -0.25 -0.71 -5.56
C LEU A 204 -0.19 -2.01 -6.38
N GLY A 205 0.20 -1.92 -7.65
CA GLY A 205 0.35 -3.10 -8.51
C GLY A 205 -0.81 -3.36 -9.46
N ASP A 206 -0.84 -4.52 -10.07
CA ASP A 206 -1.74 -4.88 -11.15
C ASP A 206 -2.83 -5.84 -10.71
N GLY A 207 -3.87 -5.30 -10.20
CA GLY A 207 -5.10 -6.07 -10.08
C GLY A 207 -6.29 -5.14 -10.28
N PRO A 208 -7.33 -5.53 -11.02
CA PRO A 208 -8.58 -4.84 -10.84
C PRO A 208 -8.96 -5.05 -9.38
N PRO A 209 -9.28 -4.00 -8.63
CA PRO A 209 -9.93 -4.18 -7.37
C PRO A 209 -11.25 -4.91 -7.69
N HIS A 210 -11.27 -6.21 -7.49
CA HIS A 210 -12.53 -6.93 -7.36
C HIS A 210 -13.14 -6.47 -6.04
N CYS A 211 -13.58 -5.21 -5.99
CA CYS A 211 -14.50 -4.78 -4.97
C CYS A 211 -15.84 -5.44 -5.26
N PRO A 212 -16.27 -6.42 -4.47
CA PRO A 212 -17.58 -7.07 -4.68
C PRO A 212 -18.75 -6.14 -4.37
N ALA A 213 -18.51 -4.93 -3.91
CA ALA A 213 -19.56 -4.02 -3.51
C ALA A 213 -19.49 -2.71 -4.30
N ASN A 214 -20.50 -2.47 -5.11
CA ASN A 214 -20.86 -1.23 -5.76
C ASN A 214 -20.21 -0.91 -7.12
N HIS A 215 -20.47 -1.79 -8.07
CA HIS A 215 -20.26 -1.57 -9.51
C HIS A 215 -21.01 -0.34 -10.10
N HIS A 216 -21.95 0.27 -9.35
CA HIS A 216 -22.80 1.34 -9.87
C HIS A 216 -22.24 2.76 -9.72
N LEU A 217 -21.36 3.03 -8.76
CA LEU A 217 -20.86 4.40 -8.54
C LEU A 217 -19.56 4.73 -9.28
N LEU A 218 -18.74 3.71 -9.60
CA LEU A 218 -17.52 3.91 -10.40
C LEU A 218 -17.79 4.02 -11.92
N GLN A 219 -19.00 3.67 -12.40
CA GLN A 219 -19.35 3.77 -13.81
C GLN A 219 -19.48 5.21 -14.32
N HIS A 220 -19.69 6.20 -13.46
CA HIS A 220 -19.87 7.59 -13.90
C HIS A 220 -18.56 8.36 -14.17
N HIS A 221 -17.40 7.83 -13.81
CA HIS A 221 -16.12 8.52 -14.06
C HIS A 221 -15.23 7.87 -15.12
N CYS A 222 -15.61 6.72 -15.66
CA CYS A 222 -14.87 6.04 -16.72
C CYS A 222 -15.63 6.05 -18.06
N HIS A 223 -16.15 7.19 -18.49
CA HIS A 223 -16.58 7.37 -19.88
C HIS A 223 -15.37 7.75 -20.73
N LEU A 224 -14.65 6.75 -21.24
CA LEU A 224 -13.78 6.91 -22.38
C LEU A 224 -14.22 5.94 -23.48
N HIS A 225 -14.58 6.55 -24.59
CA HIS A 225 -14.98 5.93 -25.85
C HIS A 225 -13.96 4.90 -26.35
N PRO A 226 -14.40 3.75 -26.85
CA PRO A 226 -13.55 2.86 -27.60
C PRO A 226 -13.55 3.27 -29.08
N THR A 227 -12.51 3.94 -29.53
CA THR A 227 -12.21 4.01 -30.96
C THR A 227 -10.79 3.55 -31.18
N SER A 228 -10.70 2.52 -31.94
CA SER A 228 -9.67 1.99 -32.81
C SER A 228 -9.19 0.58 -32.45
N SER A 229 -9.60 -0.30 -33.33
CA SER A 229 -9.09 -1.64 -33.54
C SER A 229 -7.63 -1.56 -34.03
N THR A 230 -6.68 -1.89 -33.19
CA THR A 230 -5.36 -2.35 -33.59
C THR A 230 -5.18 -3.78 -33.09
N PRO A 231 -4.62 -4.69 -33.93
CA PRO A 231 -4.45 -6.07 -33.53
C PRO A 231 -3.48 -6.16 -32.36
N ALA A 232 -3.90 -6.87 -31.32
CA ALA A 232 -3.06 -7.21 -30.20
C ALA A 232 -1.88 -8.06 -30.69
N THR A 233 -0.75 -7.43 -30.83
CA THR A 233 0.52 -8.14 -30.83
C THR A 233 0.75 -8.59 -29.41
N SER A 234 0.69 -9.89 -29.21
CA SER A 234 1.05 -10.57 -27.98
C SER A 234 2.50 -10.28 -27.64
N THR A 235 2.75 -9.35 -26.74
CA THR A 235 3.97 -9.29 -25.97
C THR A 235 3.57 -9.23 -24.52
N SER A 236 3.88 -10.32 -23.89
CA SER A 236 4.05 -10.63 -22.48
C SER A 236 4.23 -9.42 -21.56
N ASP A 237 3.51 -9.45 -20.45
CA ASP A 237 4.05 -9.20 -19.13
C ASP A 237 4.43 -7.78 -18.80
N ASN A 238 3.44 -6.87 -18.78
CA ASN A 238 3.74 -5.60 -18.14
C ASN A 238 2.69 -5.31 -17.07
N THR A 239 3.06 -5.58 -15.83
CA THR A 239 2.42 -5.00 -14.67
C THR A 239 2.36 -3.48 -14.86
N ALA A 240 1.38 -2.77 -14.29
CA ALA A 240 1.30 -1.32 -14.43
C ALA A 240 2.60 -0.65 -13.97
N LEU A 241 3.21 -1.16 -12.91
CA LEU A 241 4.49 -0.67 -12.41
C LEU A 241 5.65 -0.96 -13.37
N ASN A 242 5.74 -2.17 -13.94
CA ASN A 242 6.74 -2.50 -14.96
C ASN A 242 6.57 -1.65 -16.20
N ARG A 243 5.33 -1.45 -16.64
CA ARG A 243 5.03 -0.57 -17.77
C ARG A 243 5.46 0.88 -17.53
N ILE A 244 5.22 1.41 -16.33
CA ILE A 244 5.68 2.74 -15.97
C ILE A 244 7.21 2.80 -15.98
N ALA A 245 7.89 1.80 -15.42
CA ALA A 245 9.33 1.73 -15.40
C ALA A 245 9.91 1.66 -16.83
N THR A 246 9.35 0.83 -17.71
CA THR A 246 9.83 0.71 -19.10
C THR A 246 9.44 1.91 -19.97
N GLU A 247 8.17 2.34 -19.97
CA GLU A 247 7.69 3.40 -20.88
C GLU A 247 8.06 4.82 -20.44
N ARG A 248 8.24 5.05 -19.13
CA ARG A 248 8.47 6.39 -18.57
C ARG A 248 9.86 6.60 -18.04
N MET A 249 10.44 5.60 -17.45
CA MET A 249 11.80 5.67 -16.90
C MET A 249 12.85 5.08 -17.85
N HIS A 250 12.39 4.50 -18.97
CA HIS A 250 13.25 3.89 -20.01
C HIS A 250 14.20 2.81 -19.47
N ILE A 251 13.74 2.06 -18.44
CA ILE A 251 14.48 0.96 -17.87
C ILE A 251 14.01 -0.34 -18.52
N ASP A 252 14.88 -0.96 -19.30
CA ASP A 252 14.63 -2.29 -19.85
C ASP A 252 14.79 -3.34 -18.75
N ASN A 253 13.74 -4.17 -18.54
CA ASN A 253 13.69 -5.21 -17.49
C ASN A 253 13.94 -4.67 -16.07
N PRO A 254 13.00 -3.89 -15.50
CA PRO A 254 13.19 -3.30 -14.19
C PRO A 254 13.36 -4.36 -13.10
N SER A 255 14.32 -4.15 -12.21
CA SER A 255 14.52 -4.98 -11.03
C SER A 255 13.43 -4.71 -9.97
N VAL A 256 13.23 -5.66 -9.05
CA VAL A 256 12.29 -5.50 -7.94
C VAL A 256 12.65 -4.28 -7.10
N GLU A 257 13.92 -3.98 -6.90
CA GLU A 257 14.39 -2.81 -6.17
C GLU A 257 13.98 -1.50 -6.84
N GLN A 258 14.10 -1.42 -8.16
CA GLN A 258 13.68 -0.24 -8.93
C GLN A 258 12.17 -0.02 -8.87
N ILE A 259 11.38 -1.10 -8.88
CA ILE A 259 9.93 -1.03 -8.70
C ILE A 259 9.59 -0.56 -7.28
N ASN A 260 10.28 -1.09 -6.27
CA ASN A 260 10.09 -0.67 -4.88
C ASN A 260 10.49 0.80 -4.68
N SER A 261 11.54 1.28 -5.34
CA SER A 261 11.92 2.69 -5.34
C SER A 261 10.85 3.59 -5.97
N LEU A 262 10.20 3.14 -7.06
CA LEU A 262 9.07 3.85 -7.64
C LEU A 262 7.89 3.94 -6.67
N VAL A 263 7.56 2.83 -6.00
CA VAL A 263 6.51 2.79 -4.98
C VAL A 263 6.86 3.70 -3.80
N SER A 264 8.10 3.68 -3.34
CA SER A 264 8.57 4.52 -2.23
C SER A 264 8.46 6.02 -2.56
N THR A 265 8.75 6.41 -3.80
CA THR A 265 8.56 7.80 -4.27
C THR A 265 7.11 8.24 -4.17
N VAL A 266 6.16 7.36 -4.51
CA VAL A 266 4.73 7.66 -4.36
C VAL A 266 4.31 7.74 -2.90
N MET A 267 4.80 6.83 -2.07
CA MET A 267 4.54 6.88 -0.62
C MET A 267 5.09 8.17 0.00
N ALA A 268 6.31 8.55 -0.35
CA ALA A 268 6.94 9.80 0.10
C ALA A 268 6.17 11.04 -0.38
N ALA A 269 5.72 11.05 -1.64
CA ALA A 269 4.91 12.13 -2.19
C ALA A 269 3.53 12.25 -1.51
N SER A 270 2.88 11.13 -1.19
CA SER A 270 1.58 11.12 -0.49
C SER A 270 1.67 11.62 0.95
N THR A 271 2.83 11.45 1.60
CA THR A 271 3.09 11.91 2.97
C THR A 271 3.78 13.28 3.03
N ASN A 272 4.07 13.88 1.87
CA ASN A 272 4.81 15.15 1.80
C ASN A 272 4.13 16.30 2.57
N THR A 273 2.80 16.40 2.48
CA THR A 273 2.02 17.44 3.18
C THR A 273 2.04 17.29 4.71
N LEU A 274 2.27 16.10 5.21
CA LEU A 274 2.39 15.81 6.65
C LEU A 274 3.76 16.21 7.19
N ARG A 275 4.81 16.01 6.38
CA ARG A 275 6.21 16.22 6.75
C ARG A 275 6.67 17.65 6.53
N PHE A 276 6.16 18.30 5.50
CA PHE A 276 6.47 19.68 5.18
C PHE A 276 5.22 20.54 5.38
N PRO A 277 5.22 21.43 6.38
CA PRO A 277 4.04 22.21 6.74
C PRO A 277 3.59 23.10 5.59
N GLY A 278 2.31 23.02 5.26
CA GLY A 278 1.65 23.81 4.23
C GLY A 278 0.32 24.35 4.73
N TYR A 279 -0.39 25.08 3.90
CA TYR A 279 -1.72 25.61 4.23
C TYR A 279 -2.84 24.59 4.12
N MET A 280 -2.61 23.44 3.47
CA MET A 280 -3.64 22.46 3.18
C MET A 280 -3.16 21.04 3.55
N ASN A 281 -4.09 20.23 4.08
CA ASN A 281 -3.90 18.80 4.34
C ASN A 281 -2.67 18.47 5.20
N ASN A 282 -2.54 19.12 6.36
CA ASN A 282 -1.45 18.85 7.30
C ASN A 282 -1.72 17.65 8.21
N ASP A 283 -2.80 16.95 7.97
CA ASP A 283 -3.22 15.76 8.72
C ASP A 283 -3.73 14.66 7.79
N LEU A 284 -3.53 13.44 8.25
CA LEU A 284 -3.98 12.25 7.54
C LEU A 284 -5.52 12.19 7.49
N ILE A 285 -6.17 12.62 8.57
CA ILE A 285 -7.63 12.69 8.68
C ILE A 285 -8.23 13.59 7.60
N GLY A 286 -7.67 14.78 7.43
CA GLY A 286 -8.12 15.73 6.41
C GLY A 286 -7.95 15.21 4.99
N LEU A 287 -6.84 14.51 4.73
CA LEU A 287 -6.57 13.89 3.44
C LEU A 287 -7.57 12.77 3.16
N VAL A 288 -7.74 11.84 4.09
CA VAL A 288 -8.68 10.71 3.99
C VAL A 288 -10.12 11.19 3.82
N SER A 289 -10.56 12.17 4.62
CA SER A 289 -11.93 12.71 4.54
C SER A 289 -12.22 13.43 3.21
N SER A 290 -11.22 13.99 2.59
CA SER A 290 -11.36 14.66 1.29
C SER A 290 -11.46 13.69 0.11
N LEU A 291 -10.85 12.51 0.23
CA LEU A 291 -10.75 11.51 -0.84
C LEU A 291 -11.83 10.43 -0.76
N ILE A 292 -12.30 10.10 0.44
CA ILE A 292 -13.23 8.99 0.67
C ILE A 292 -14.65 9.54 0.87
N PRO A 293 -15.55 9.37 -0.12
CA PRO A 293 -16.91 9.92 -0.05
C PRO A 293 -17.82 9.16 0.92
N THR A 294 -17.58 7.87 1.10
CA THR A 294 -18.39 7.00 1.97
C THR A 294 -17.53 5.92 2.61
N PRO A 295 -17.82 5.53 3.87
CA PRO A 295 -17.18 4.37 4.49
C PRO A 295 -17.27 3.13 3.57
N ARG A 296 -16.24 2.30 3.56
CA ARG A 296 -16.06 1.11 2.69
C ARG A 296 -15.76 1.39 1.21
N LEU A 297 -15.81 2.64 0.72
CA LEU A 297 -15.29 3.04 -0.60
C LEU A 297 -13.90 3.70 -0.43
N HIS A 298 -13.06 3.06 0.33
CA HIS A 298 -11.78 3.59 0.80
C HIS A 298 -10.55 3.02 0.09
N PHE A 299 -10.76 2.36 -1.06
CA PHE A 299 -9.68 1.91 -1.93
C PHE A 299 -9.25 3.05 -2.86
N LEU A 300 -8.02 3.49 -2.71
CA LEU A 300 -7.45 4.62 -3.43
C LEU A 300 -6.49 4.13 -4.52
N MET A 301 -6.62 4.68 -5.71
CA MET A 301 -5.68 4.47 -6.81
C MET A 301 -4.72 5.63 -6.88
N THR A 302 -3.44 5.34 -7.06
CA THR A 302 -2.39 6.34 -7.15
C THR A 302 -1.94 6.56 -8.59
N GLY A 303 -1.59 7.81 -8.90
CA GLY A 303 -0.93 8.20 -10.12
C GLY A 303 0.13 9.23 -9.82
N TYR A 304 1.25 9.20 -10.53
CA TYR A 304 2.36 10.13 -10.33
C TYR A 304 2.83 10.73 -11.64
N THR A 305 3.13 12.02 -11.63
CA THR A 305 3.72 12.75 -12.77
C THR A 305 4.38 14.04 -12.28
N PRO A 306 5.56 14.44 -12.80
CA PRO A 306 6.40 13.73 -13.76
C PRO A 306 7.17 12.58 -13.11
N LEU A 307 7.35 11.50 -13.85
CA LEU A 307 8.27 10.45 -13.49
C LEU A 307 9.61 10.75 -14.15
N SER A 308 10.62 11.03 -13.36
CA SER A 308 12.01 11.19 -13.80
C SER A 308 12.86 10.23 -12.99
N TYR A 309 13.65 9.45 -13.66
CA TYR A 309 14.68 8.62 -13.05
C TYR A 309 16.01 9.33 -13.27
N SER A 310 16.71 9.66 -12.20
CA SER A 310 18.07 10.14 -12.28
C SER A 310 18.99 8.92 -12.21
N ASP A 311 19.46 8.43 -13.34
CA ASP A 311 20.65 7.58 -13.34
C ASP A 311 21.81 8.40 -12.79
N GLU A 312 22.71 7.75 -12.03
CA GLU A 312 23.95 8.35 -11.53
C GLU A 312 24.90 8.86 -12.65
N ALA A 313 24.57 8.58 -13.91
CA ALA A 313 25.20 9.12 -15.09
C ALA A 313 24.43 10.36 -15.61
N GLY A 314 24.50 11.41 -14.90
CA GLY A 314 24.36 12.83 -15.12
C GLY A 314 23.89 13.45 -16.43
N GLU A 315 22.89 12.93 -17.15
CA GLU A 315 22.22 13.66 -18.22
C GLU A 315 20.73 13.33 -18.31
N ALA A 316 19.96 13.67 -17.25
CA ALA A 316 18.54 13.84 -17.44
C ALA A 316 18.31 15.22 -18.07
N ALA A 317 18.17 15.29 -19.37
CA ALA A 317 17.64 16.44 -20.06
C ALA A 317 16.21 16.70 -19.54
N THR A 318 16.09 17.41 -18.45
CA THR A 318 14.81 17.90 -17.91
C THR A 318 14.24 18.88 -18.91
N LEU A 319 13.42 18.41 -19.82
CA LEU A 319 12.57 19.25 -20.63
C LEU A 319 11.60 19.98 -19.69
N VAL A 320 12.03 21.13 -19.21
CA VAL A 320 11.18 22.06 -18.42
C VAL A 320 10.09 22.56 -19.34
N ARG A 321 8.96 21.84 -19.37
CA ARG A 321 7.74 22.33 -20.01
C ARG A 321 6.98 23.15 -18.96
N LYS A 322 6.64 24.40 -19.32
CA LYS A 322 5.64 25.16 -18.56
C LYS A 322 4.33 24.36 -18.62
N THR A 323 3.95 23.74 -17.50
CA THR A 323 2.73 22.92 -17.41
C THR A 323 1.70 23.68 -16.58
N SER A 324 0.52 23.90 -17.14
CA SER A 324 -0.61 24.38 -16.35
C SER A 324 -1.12 23.28 -15.42
N VAL A 325 -1.78 23.67 -14.32
CA VAL A 325 -2.40 22.71 -13.39
C VAL A 325 -3.36 21.77 -14.13
N MET A 326 -4.11 22.28 -15.12
CA MET A 326 -5.01 21.48 -15.93
C MET A 326 -4.28 20.43 -16.78
N ASP A 327 -3.09 20.73 -17.28
CA ASP A 327 -2.31 19.78 -18.05
C ASP A 327 -1.73 18.68 -17.13
N VAL A 328 -1.33 19.01 -15.91
CA VAL A 328 -0.90 18.04 -14.91
C VAL A 328 -2.07 17.10 -14.56
N MET A 329 -3.25 17.64 -14.30
CA MET A 329 -4.45 16.83 -14.00
C MET A 329 -4.83 15.92 -15.17
N ARG A 330 -4.80 16.40 -16.42
CA ARG A 330 -5.04 15.56 -17.59
C ARG A 330 -4.02 14.44 -17.75
N ARG A 331 -2.76 14.71 -17.41
CA ARG A 331 -1.70 13.68 -17.45
C ARG A 331 -1.90 12.64 -16.35
N LEU A 332 -2.25 13.05 -15.13
CA LEU A 332 -2.52 12.13 -14.02
C LEU A 332 -3.67 11.17 -14.35
N LEU A 333 -4.70 11.63 -15.05
CA LEU A 333 -5.84 10.81 -15.46
C LEU A 333 -5.55 9.87 -16.65
N GLN A 334 -4.38 9.98 -17.28
CA GLN A 334 -3.99 9.04 -18.33
C GLN A 334 -3.67 7.67 -17.72
N THR A 335 -4.20 6.61 -18.32
CA THR A 335 -3.95 5.23 -17.89
C THR A 335 -2.46 4.86 -17.80
N LYS A 336 -1.61 5.55 -18.57
CA LYS A 336 -0.15 5.39 -18.56
C LYS A 336 0.54 5.85 -17.26
N ASN A 337 -0.09 6.75 -16.50
CA ASN A 337 0.48 7.33 -15.27
C ASN A 337 -0.18 6.79 -14.01
N ILE A 338 -1.19 5.94 -14.16
CA ILE A 338 -1.90 5.30 -13.05
C ILE A 338 -1.17 4.00 -12.69
N MET A 339 -0.88 3.82 -11.42
CA MET A 339 -0.14 2.68 -10.89
C MET A 339 -0.99 1.43 -10.68
N VAL A 340 -2.26 1.49 -11.07
CA VAL A 340 -3.20 0.38 -10.97
C VAL A 340 -3.84 0.17 -12.34
N SER A 341 -3.80 -1.04 -12.86
CA SER A 341 -4.56 -1.40 -14.06
C SER A 341 -5.97 -1.81 -13.66
N CYS A 342 -6.97 -1.07 -14.11
CA CYS A 342 -8.37 -1.41 -13.90
C CYS A 342 -9.01 -1.83 -15.22
N ALA A 343 -9.23 -3.13 -15.41
CA ALA A 343 -9.95 -3.67 -16.55
C ALA A 343 -11.40 -3.98 -16.16
N THR A 344 -12.35 -3.16 -16.60
CA THR A 344 -13.76 -3.52 -16.52
C THR A 344 -14.08 -4.49 -17.65
N ARG A 345 -14.13 -5.79 -17.38
CA ARG A 345 -14.80 -6.73 -18.30
C ARG A 345 -16.29 -6.43 -18.21
N LYS A 346 -16.88 -5.89 -19.29
CA LYS A 346 -18.32 -5.96 -19.47
C LYS A 346 -18.69 -7.43 -19.35
N ALA A 347 -19.42 -7.80 -18.30
CA ALA A 347 -20.02 -9.12 -18.24
C ALA A 347 -20.79 -9.27 -19.57
N ARG A 348 -20.36 -10.19 -20.43
CA ARG A 348 -21.13 -10.56 -21.61
C ARG A 348 -22.50 -10.89 -21.06
N ALA A 349 -23.51 -10.11 -21.43
CA ALA A 349 -24.86 -10.39 -21.03
C ALA A 349 -25.11 -11.86 -21.39
N ILE A 350 -25.18 -12.70 -20.37
CA ILE A 350 -25.63 -14.09 -20.56
C ILE A 350 -27.01 -13.92 -21.13
N PRO A 351 -27.26 -14.37 -22.38
CA PRO A 351 -28.60 -14.26 -22.94
C PRO A 351 -29.57 -14.92 -21.96
N PRO A 352 -30.73 -14.36 -21.69
CA PRO A 352 -31.65 -14.83 -20.67
C PRO A 352 -32.19 -16.21 -21.07
N ARG A 353 -31.36 -17.23 -20.88
CA ARG A 353 -31.84 -18.60 -20.83
C ARG A 353 -32.24 -18.88 -19.39
N ASN A 354 -33.56 -18.84 -19.14
CA ASN A 354 -34.24 -19.22 -17.88
C ASN A 354 -34.21 -18.21 -16.73
N SER A 355 -34.58 -16.93 -16.99
CA SER A 355 -35.00 -16.02 -15.91
C SER A 355 -36.21 -16.51 -15.10
N ALA A 356 -36.97 -17.48 -15.59
CA ALA A 356 -38.07 -18.11 -14.87
C ALA A 356 -37.62 -18.95 -13.68
N HIS A 357 -36.44 -19.58 -13.72
CA HIS A 357 -35.97 -20.45 -12.64
C HIS A 357 -35.37 -19.66 -11.47
N PHE A 358 -34.64 -18.57 -11.77
CA PHE A 358 -34.05 -17.73 -10.72
C PHE A 358 -35.11 -16.91 -9.97
N GLY A 359 -36.12 -16.42 -10.70
CA GLY A 359 -37.28 -15.74 -10.11
C GLY A 359 -38.14 -16.65 -9.22
N ALA A 360 -38.19 -17.95 -9.50
CA ALA A 360 -38.87 -18.92 -8.65
C ALA A 360 -38.12 -19.26 -7.37
N ILE A 361 -36.78 -19.29 -7.42
CA ILE A 361 -35.93 -19.50 -6.23
C ILE A 361 -36.00 -18.29 -5.28
N LEU A 362 -35.90 -17.07 -5.81
CA LEU A 362 -36.01 -15.84 -5.02
C LEU A 362 -37.39 -15.69 -4.39
N ARG A 363 -38.49 -16.03 -5.11
CA ARG A 363 -39.86 -16.04 -4.54
C ARG A 363 -40.03 -17.10 -3.46
N ARG A 364 -39.40 -18.28 -3.57
CA ARG A 364 -39.41 -19.31 -2.53
C ARG A 364 -38.63 -18.90 -1.28
N ILE A 365 -37.51 -18.19 -1.43
CA ILE A 365 -36.73 -17.66 -0.29
C ILE A 365 -37.51 -16.54 0.40
N ALA A 366 -38.13 -15.63 -0.35
CA ALA A 366 -38.96 -14.56 0.20
C ALA A 366 -40.21 -15.11 0.93
N ALA A 367 -40.88 -16.12 0.36
CA ALA A 367 -42.03 -16.77 1.00
C ALA A 367 -41.67 -17.57 2.26
N ARG A 368 -40.47 -18.16 2.33
CA ARG A 368 -39.98 -18.82 3.57
C ARG A 368 -39.62 -17.84 4.69
N ASN A 369 -39.14 -16.64 4.35
CA ASN A 369 -38.82 -15.62 5.36
C ASN A 369 -40.07 -14.90 5.88
N SER A 370 -41.13 -14.79 5.08
CA SER A 370 -42.41 -14.24 5.54
C SER A 370 -43.26 -15.23 6.37
N ALA A 371 -42.98 -16.55 6.27
CA ALA A 371 -43.63 -17.59 7.08
C ALA A 371 -42.96 -17.89 8.43
N ARG A 372 -41.77 -17.31 8.68
CA ARG A 372 -41.09 -17.32 9.97
C ARG A 372 -41.11 -15.90 10.53
N GLY A 373 -42.32 -15.46 10.93
CA GLY A 373 -42.49 -14.16 11.55
C GLY A 373 -41.45 -13.91 12.66
N PHE A 374 -40.47 -13.12 12.32
CA PHE A 374 -39.64 -12.24 13.15
C PHE A 374 -38.98 -11.23 12.22
#